data_67a86e8c8be73a6fb0dbbe61bb598667
#
_entry.id   67a86e8c8be73a6fb0dbbe61bb598667
#
_cell.length_a   1.000
_cell.length_b   1.000
_cell.length_c   1.000
_cell.angle_alpha   90.00
_cell.angle_beta   90.00
_cell.angle_gamma   90.00
#
_symmetry.space_group_name_H-M   'P 1'
#
loop_
_entity.id
_entity.type
_entity.pdbx_description
1 polymer ?
#
loop_
_entity_poly.entity_id
_entity_poly.type
_entity_poly.pdbx_seq_one_letter_code
_entity_poly.pdbx_strand_id
1 'polypeptide(L)'
;RKERVDDAVNACKHALSDGVIAGGGSELYRAASHIEKHPKDTDSEVLNLFSTALAGPITTIKENAGSDLFLNILEDKEGSYLNGVTGDVGDAWEDGVIDPLNVVINSLDAAVSVAALILMTDAAIIAPVE
;
A
#
# COMPACT_ATOMS: atom_id res chain seq x y z
N ARG A 1 -16.52 -7.61 16.95
CA ARG A 1 -15.66 -6.96 17.98
C ARG A 1 -14.44 -7.83 18.35
N LYS A 2 -14.59 -9.17 18.50
CA LYS A 2 -13.48 -10.05 18.90
C LYS A 2 -12.39 -10.09 17.82
N GLU A 3 -12.75 -10.28 16.55
CA GLU A 3 -11.82 -10.30 15.42
C GLU A 3 -10.98 -9.02 15.34
N ARG A 4 -11.59 -7.84 15.50
CA ARG A 4 -10.85 -6.56 15.51
C ARG A 4 -9.83 -6.43 16.63
N VAL A 5 -10.09 -7.05 17.78
CA VAL A 5 -9.16 -7.06 18.91
C VAL A 5 -7.99 -8.02 18.62
N ASP A 6 -8.31 -9.20 18.09
CA ASP A 6 -7.30 -10.18 17.71
C ASP A 6 -6.37 -9.62 16.60
N ASP A 7 -6.93 -8.93 15.60
CA ASP A 7 -6.18 -8.25 14.55
C ASP A 7 -5.27 -7.15 15.12
N ALA A 8 -5.79 -6.31 16.01
CA ALA A 8 -5.02 -5.26 16.66
C ALA A 8 -3.86 -5.83 17.50
N VAL A 9 -4.10 -6.91 18.26
CA VAL A 9 -3.05 -7.56 19.05
C VAL A 9 -1.97 -8.15 18.16
N ASN A 10 -2.33 -8.77 17.05
CA ASN A 10 -1.37 -9.32 16.10
C ASN A 10 -0.58 -8.21 15.41
N ALA A 11 -1.23 -7.12 15.01
CA ALA A 11 -0.55 -5.95 14.46
C ALA A 11 0.48 -5.36 15.44
N CYS A 12 0.12 -5.22 16.73
CA CYS A 12 1.06 -4.77 17.76
C CYS A 12 2.26 -5.71 17.93
N LYS A 13 2.06 -7.03 17.89
CA LYS A 13 3.16 -7.99 17.98
C LYS A 13 4.13 -7.86 16.82
N HIS A 14 3.62 -7.74 15.59
CA HIS A 14 4.44 -7.53 14.40
C HIS A 14 5.16 -6.19 14.44
N ALA A 15 4.50 -5.12 14.88
CA ALA A 15 5.11 -3.81 15.05
C ALA A 15 6.30 -3.83 16.01
N LEU A 16 6.19 -4.59 17.12
CA LEU A 16 7.26 -4.72 18.11
C LEU A 16 8.44 -5.56 17.61
N SER A 17 8.20 -6.57 16.77
CA SER A 17 9.27 -7.46 16.28
C SER A 17 10.00 -6.89 15.07
N ASP A 18 9.27 -6.25 14.16
CA ASP A 18 9.74 -5.98 12.80
C ASP A 18 9.80 -4.49 12.47
N GLY A 19 9.28 -3.65 13.37
CA GLY A 19 9.20 -2.21 13.20
C GLY A 19 7.92 -1.76 12.51
N VAL A 20 7.82 -0.45 12.35
CA VAL A 20 6.65 0.24 11.78
C VAL A 20 7.07 1.21 10.68
N ILE A 21 6.14 1.50 9.79
CA ILE A 21 6.25 2.48 8.71
C ILE A 21 5.07 3.45 8.75
N ALA A 22 5.16 4.56 8.03
CA ALA A 22 4.02 5.45 7.85
C ALA A 22 2.88 4.72 7.16
N GLY A 23 1.69 4.83 7.73
CA GLY A 23 0.51 4.11 7.28
C GLY A 23 -0.24 4.77 6.12
N GLY A 24 -1.45 4.25 5.88
CA GLY A 24 -2.34 4.81 4.85
C GLY A 24 -1.84 4.62 3.41
N GLY A 25 -0.97 3.65 3.15
CA GLY A 25 -0.40 3.39 1.83
C GLY A 25 0.70 4.38 1.41
N SER A 26 1.12 5.28 2.29
CA SER A 26 2.10 6.33 1.98
C SER A 26 3.46 5.76 1.62
N GLU A 27 3.92 4.71 2.32
CA GLU A 27 5.21 4.08 2.01
C GLU A 27 5.18 3.28 0.71
N LEU A 28 4.06 2.66 0.36
CA LEU A 28 3.90 2.01 -0.95
C LEU A 28 3.96 3.04 -2.08
N TYR A 29 3.38 4.21 -1.89
CA TYR A 29 3.47 5.31 -2.85
C TYR A 29 4.90 5.85 -2.98
N ARG A 30 5.62 6.03 -1.87
CA ARG A 30 7.04 6.43 -1.91
C ARG A 30 7.89 5.38 -2.62
N ALA A 31 7.63 4.10 -2.38
CA ALA A 31 8.30 3.00 -3.10
C ALA A 31 8.00 3.06 -4.61
N ALA A 32 6.76 3.32 -5.01
CA ALA A 32 6.37 3.52 -6.40
C ALA A 32 7.15 4.66 -7.06
N SER A 33 7.15 5.83 -6.42
CA SER A 33 7.90 7.01 -6.89
C SER A 33 9.41 6.76 -6.96
N HIS A 34 9.97 6.01 -6.00
CA HIS A 34 11.39 5.65 -6.04
C HIS A 34 11.72 4.75 -7.24
N ILE A 35 10.88 3.78 -7.55
CA ILE A 35 11.04 2.88 -8.71
C ILE A 35 11.00 3.69 -10.01
N GLU A 36 10.07 4.62 -10.15
CA GLU A 36 9.95 5.48 -11.33
C GLU A 36 11.17 6.39 -11.54
N LYS A 37 11.70 6.95 -10.46
CA LYS A 37 12.87 7.84 -10.50
C LYS A 37 14.19 7.10 -10.72
N HIS A 38 14.24 5.81 -10.42
CA HIS A 38 15.45 4.99 -10.52
C HIS A 38 15.21 3.72 -11.34
N PRO A 39 14.83 3.86 -12.62
CA PRO A 39 14.61 2.70 -13.48
C PRO A 39 15.93 1.92 -13.61
N LYS A 40 15.94 0.67 -13.21
CA LYS A 40 16.99 -0.29 -13.55
C LYS A 40 16.65 -0.85 -14.93
N ASP A 41 17.50 -1.70 -15.51
CA ASP A 41 17.38 -2.31 -16.86
C ASP A 41 16.08 -3.12 -17.09
N THR A 42 14.97 -2.63 -16.59
CA THR A 42 13.64 -3.24 -16.67
C THR A 42 12.80 -2.43 -17.66
N ASP A 43 11.91 -3.12 -18.36
CA ASP A 43 10.98 -2.50 -19.29
C ASP A 43 10.17 -1.38 -18.58
N SER A 44 10.18 -0.21 -19.17
CA SER A 44 9.51 0.98 -18.61
C SER A 44 8.00 0.79 -18.47
N GLU A 45 7.38 -0.01 -19.33
CA GLU A 45 5.94 -0.31 -19.24
C GLU A 45 5.63 -1.18 -18.02
N VAL A 46 6.49 -2.17 -17.73
CA VAL A 46 6.34 -3.02 -16.52
C VAL A 46 6.54 -2.20 -15.25
N LEU A 47 7.55 -1.33 -15.23
CA LEU A 47 7.78 -0.44 -14.08
C LEU A 47 6.59 0.48 -13.83
N ASN A 48 6.04 1.08 -14.89
CA ASN A 48 4.89 1.97 -14.80
C ASN A 48 3.63 1.25 -14.28
N LEU A 49 3.38 0.03 -14.77
CA LEU A 49 2.27 -0.81 -14.31
C LEU A 49 2.42 -1.12 -12.81
N PHE A 50 3.63 -1.51 -12.39
CA PHE A 50 3.90 -1.87 -11.01
C PHE A 50 3.80 -0.66 -10.08
N SER A 51 4.36 0.50 -10.45
CA SER A 51 4.25 1.76 -9.70
C SER A 51 2.80 2.19 -9.54
N THR A 52 2.00 2.10 -10.61
CA THR A 52 0.57 2.40 -10.56
C THR A 52 -0.16 1.48 -9.58
N ALA A 53 0.15 0.19 -9.57
CA ALA A 53 -0.45 -0.77 -8.64
C ALA A 53 -0.07 -0.47 -7.19
N LEU A 54 1.18 -0.12 -6.91
CA LEU A 54 1.65 0.27 -5.57
C LEU A 54 0.98 1.55 -5.05
N ALA A 55 0.67 2.49 -5.92
CA ALA A 55 -0.06 3.71 -5.57
C ALA A 55 -1.57 3.49 -5.33
N GLY A 56 -2.11 2.32 -5.67
CA GLY A 56 -3.54 2.00 -5.57
C GLY A 56 -4.16 2.29 -4.20
N PRO A 57 -3.59 1.81 -3.08
CA PRO A 57 -4.17 2.02 -1.76
C PRO A 57 -4.36 3.50 -1.39
N ILE A 58 -3.33 4.32 -1.57
CA ILE A 58 -3.43 5.75 -1.22
C ILE A 58 -4.33 6.53 -2.20
N THR A 59 -4.35 6.14 -3.46
CA THR A 59 -5.25 6.73 -4.47
C THR A 59 -6.70 6.49 -4.08
N THR A 60 -7.05 5.29 -3.63
CA THR A 60 -8.38 4.97 -3.13
C THR A 60 -8.73 5.78 -1.88
N ILE A 61 -7.79 5.96 -0.94
CA ILE A 61 -8.00 6.80 0.24
C ILE A 61 -8.25 8.25 -0.18
N LYS A 62 -7.47 8.78 -1.12
CA LYS A 62 -7.64 10.12 -1.68
C LYS A 62 -9.03 10.34 -2.29
N GLU A 63 -9.47 9.40 -3.13
CA GLU A 63 -10.79 9.43 -3.76
C GLU A 63 -11.91 9.40 -2.71
N ASN A 64 -11.82 8.52 -1.73
CA ASN A 64 -12.80 8.41 -0.66
C ASN A 64 -12.85 9.64 0.24
N ALA A 65 -11.72 10.31 0.44
CA ALA A 65 -11.64 11.56 1.19
C ALA A 65 -12.15 12.77 0.39
N GLY A 66 -12.38 12.62 -0.91
CA GLY A 66 -12.69 13.75 -1.81
C GLY A 66 -11.57 14.79 -1.87
N SER A 67 -10.33 14.35 -1.66
CA SER A 67 -9.16 15.25 -1.62
C SER A 67 -8.65 15.57 -3.02
N ASP A 68 -8.43 16.84 -3.29
CA ASP A 68 -7.77 17.33 -4.52
C ASP A 68 -6.24 17.38 -4.40
N LEU A 69 -5.69 16.85 -3.30
CA LEU A 69 -4.25 16.88 -3.01
C LEU A 69 -3.44 16.17 -4.10
N PHE A 70 -2.32 16.76 -4.50
CA PHE A 70 -1.33 16.10 -5.33
C PHE A 70 -0.45 15.21 -4.46
N LEU A 71 -0.45 13.89 -4.73
CA LEU A 71 0.25 12.91 -3.90
C LEU A 71 1.76 13.09 -3.85
N ASN A 72 2.37 13.73 -4.85
CA ASN A 72 3.81 14.01 -4.88
C ASN A 72 4.29 14.83 -3.66
N ILE A 73 3.40 15.56 -3.00
CA ILE A 73 3.74 16.29 -1.76
C ILE A 73 4.17 15.34 -0.62
N LEU A 74 3.75 14.07 -0.68
CA LEU A 74 4.13 13.05 0.29
C LEU A 74 5.57 12.56 0.10
N GLU A 75 6.19 12.84 -1.05
CA GLU A 75 7.56 12.44 -1.33
C GLU A 75 8.58 13.33 -0.64
N ASP A 76 8.23 14.59 -0.42
CA ASP A 76 9.14 15.62 0.08
C ASP A 76 9.41 15.50 1.59
N LYS A 77 8.51 14.83 2.34
CA LYS A 77 8.63 14.70 3.78
C LYS A 77 8.44 13.23 4.20
N GLU A 78 9.49 12.64 4.74
CA GLU A 78 9.43 11.32 5.36
C GLU A 78 8.40 11.31 6.51
N GLY A 79 7.61 10.23 6.58
CA GLY A 79 6.56 10.10 7.59
C GLY A 79 5.27 10.87 7.28
N SER A 80 5.19 11.65 6.19
CA SER A 80 3.93 12.26 5.79
C SER A 80 2.94 11.22 5.26
N TYR A 81 1.65 11.43 5.51
CA TYR A 81 0.57 10.59 5.03
C TYR A 81 -0.65 11.44 4.64
N LEU A 82 -1.55 10.85 3.87
CA LEU A 82 -2.84 11.47 3.56
C LEU A 82 -3.87 11.10 4.62
N ASN A 83 -4.39 12.12 5.34
CA ASN A 83 -5.47 11.92 6.29
C ASN A 83 -6.79 11.70 5.52
N GLY A 84 -7.30 10.47 5.54
CA GLY A 84 -8.53 10.09 4.84
C GLY A 84 -9.81 10.72 5.39
N VAL A 85 -9.76 11.41 6.53
CA VAL A 85 -10.90 12.12 7.13
C VAL A 85 -10.93 13.58 6.72
N THR A 86 -9.77 14.26 6.78
CA THR A 86 -9.69 15.70 6.46
C THR A 86 -9.31 15.97 5.01
N GLY A 87 -8.68 15.01 4.34
CA GLY A 87 -8.14 15.17 2.98
C GLY A 87 -6.79 15.90 2.92
N ASP A 88 -6.21 16.23 4.08
CA ASP A 88 -4.95 16.97 4.20
C ASP A 88 -3.75 16.04 4.46
N VAL A 89 -2.55 16.60 4.34
CA VAL A 89 -1.30 15.92 4.72
C VAL A 89 -1.10 16.01 6.24
N GLY A 90 -0.92 14.87 6.88
CA GLY A 90 -0.55 14.75 8.29
C GLY A 90 0.87 14.20 8.48
N ASP A 91 1.28 14.10 9.74
CA ASP A 91 2.48 13.41 10.18
C ASP A 91 2.08 12.06 10.81
N ALA A 92 2.50 10.96 10.17
CA ALA A 92 2.09 9.62 10.58
C ALA A 92 2.55 9.25 11.99
N TRP A 93 3.68 9.79 12.42
CA TRP A 93 4.25 9.52 13.74
C TRP A 93 3.53 10.29 14.85
N GLU A 94 3.19 11.55 14.58
CA GLU A 94 2.45 12.39 15.52
C GLU A 94 0.99 11.94 15.65
N ASP A 95 0.37 11.58 14.53
CA ASP A 95 -1.04 11.17 14.48
C ASP A 95 -1.24 9.68 14.81
N GLY A 96 -0.16 8.89 14.94
CA GLY A 96 -0.22 7.47 15.23
C GLY A 96 -0.78 6.62 14.07
N VAL A 97 -0.69 7.11 12.85
CA VAL A 97 -1.12 6.39 11.63
C VAL A 97 0.07 5.60 11.09
N ILE A 98 0.31 4.45 11.68
CA ILE A 98 1.46 3.59 11.42
C ILE A 98 1.01 2.17 11.08
N ASP A 99 1.74 1.52 10.16
CA ASP A 99 1.52 0.13 9.76
C ASP A 99 2.72 -0.73 10.16
N PRO A 100 2.51 -2.00 10.60
CA PRO A 100 3.61 -2.93 10.83
C PRO A 100 4.30 -3.28 9.51
N LEU A 101 5.63 -3.13 9.46
CA LEU A 101 6.43 -3.33 8.24
C LEU A 101 6.17 -4.69 7.58
N ASN A 102 6.24 -5.77 8.35
CA ASN A 102 6.07 -7.13 7.81
C ASN A 102 4.65 -7.40 7.28
N VAL A 103 3.63 -6.76 7.83
CA VAL A 103 2.25 -6.90 7.32
C VAL A 103 2.17 -6.33 5.90
N VAL A 104 2.79 -5.17 5.67
CA VAL A 104 2.82 -4.54 4.34
C VAL A 104 3.64 -5.38 3.35
N ILE A 105 4.83 -5.86 3.75
CA ILE A 105 5.68 -6.71 2.90
C ILE A 105 4.95 -8.01 2.53
N ASN A 106 4.39 -8.73 3.51
CA ASN A 106 3.69 -9.98 3.26
C ASN A 106 2.43 -9.80 2.40
N SER A 107 1.73 -8.68 2.56
CA SER A 107 0.57 -8.34 1.72
C SER A 107 1.00 -8.10 0.27
N LEU A 108 2.12 -7.42 0.06
CA LEU A 108 2.67 -7.19 -1.27
C LEU A 108 3.12 -8.51 -1.92
N ASP A 109 3.85 -9.35 -1.21
CA ASP A 109 4.30 -10.65 -1.70
C ASP A 109 3.12 -11.55 -2.08
N ALA A 110 2.07 -11.58 -1.26
CA ALA A 110 0.85 -12.32 -1.55
C ALA A 110 0.14 -11.77 -2.79
N ALA A 111 0.02 -10.45 -2.92
CA ALA A 111 -0.61 -9.81 -4.08
C ALA A 111 0.15 -10.11 -5.38
N VAL A 112 1.47 -10.00 -5.37
CA VAL A 112 2.32 -10.33 -6.53
C VAL A 112 2.21 -11.80 -6.90
N SER A 113 2.19 -12.71 -5.92
CA SER A 113 2.05 -14.14 -6.14
C SER A 113 0.72 -14.50 -6.81
N VAL A 114 -0.38 -13.91 -6.34
CA VAL A 114 -1.71 -14.13 -6.93
C VAL A 114 -1.81 -13.50 -8.32
N ALA A 115 -1.29 -12.29 -8.52
CA ALA A 115 -1.27 -11.64 -9.82
C ALA A 115 -0.47 -12.46 -10.85
N ALA A 116 0.70 -12.97 -10.47
CA ALA A 116 1.50 -13.83 -11.33
C ALA A 116 0.76 -15.13 -11.69
N LEU A 117 0.06 -15.74 -10.74
CA LEU A 117 -0.75 -16.93 -11.01
C LEU A 117 -1.86 -16.65 -12.03
N ILE A 118 -2.56 -15.52 -11.89
CA ILE A 118 -3.62 -15.11 -12.82
C ILE A 118 -3.05 -14.87 -14.22
N LEU A 119 -1.92 -14.15 -14.32
CA LEU A 119 -1.27 -13.84 -15.59
C LEU A 119 -0.74 -15.08 -16.33
N MET A 120 -0.36 -16.14 -15.60
CA MET A 120 0.10 -17.40 -16.17
C MET A 120 -1.02 -18.39 -16.48
N THR A 121 -2.28 -18.04 -16.21
CA THR A 121 -3.42 -18.93 -16.40
C THR A 121 -4.03 -18.73 -17.79
N ASP A 122 -3.99 -19.78 -18.61
CA ASP A 122 -4.59 -19.76 -19.96
C ASP A 122 -6.10 -19.98 -19.96
N ALA A 123 -6.63 -20.75 -19.01
CA ALA A 123 -8.04 -21.08 -18.93
C ALA A 123 -8.49 -21.36 -17.50
N ALA A 124 -9.72 -21.00 -17.17
CA ALA A 124 -10.38 -21.34 -15.91
C ALA A 124 -11.70 -22.07 -16.16
N ILE A 125 -11.94 -23.15 -15.43
CA ILE A 125 -13.20 -23.88 -15.46
C ILE A 125 -14.05 -23.41 -14.27
N ILE A 126 -15.18 -22.79 -14.56
CA ILE A 126 -16.12 -22.32 -13.53
C ILE A 126 -17.27 -23.33 -13.45
N ALA A 127 -17.44 -23.96 -12.29
CA ALA A 127 -18.64 -24.77 -12.03
C ALA A 127 -19.85 -23.85 -11.82
N PRO A 128 -21.04 -24.16 -12.40
CA PRO A 128 -22.24 -23.40 -12.12
C PRO A 128 -22.58 -23.50 -10.63
N VAL A 129 -22.96 -22.39 -10.03
CA VAL A 129 -23.50 -22.35 -8.67
C VAL A 129 -24.94 -22.84 -8.75
N GLU A 130 -25.26 -23.98 -8.11
CA GLU A 130 -26.64 -24.48 -7.97
C GLU A 130 -27.43 -23.66 -6.95
#